data_a96eb0d51fd6b4b140bff9177da717cc
#
_entry.id   a96eb0d51fd6b4b140bff9177da717cc
#
_cell.length_a   1.000
_cell.length_b   1.000
_cell.length_c   1.000
_cell.angle_alpha   90.00
_cell.angle_beta   90.00
_cell.angle_gamma   90.00
#
_symmetry.space_group_name_H-M   'P 1'
#
loop_
_entity.id
_entity.type
_entity.pdbx_description
1 polymer ?
#
loop_
_entity_poly.entity_id
_entity_poly.type
_entity_poly.pdbx_seq_one_letter_code
_entity_poly.pdbx_strand_id
1 'polypeptide(L)'
;METFDYGIIGGGPAGYTTALYLATQGKSVVLFEKDEVGGTCLNRGCIPTKILLHVAELYQSFKTAEKFGIYAENITLDYEKVAEHKNKIVEKLRKSLELAMKKSGIKVVKETAKVVSDNLIEASGEEYSCGKIVVATGSKPRELKGLEFDHDFILSSDDILNLTKLPEKMVIVGSGAIGIEFARILSAFGVEIILVELASRLVPLADWEVSKRVERQFKMKKIKFYTETSIKSIENKVVTLSNEEKIEPDCILVATGRVCADDNKYEQNNVSIIGDASAEIQLAHYAVSQAKKLVFDIPYDKDLIPSVIYGSPEIAWIGEVEKQDADTEFKKVVFPISALGKAHADDSIDGFIKILAKDNKIVGASIISNEASALIQQITIAIQNNISIDKLKEVCFAHPTYSEGIMEGIMQL
;
A
#
# COMPACT_ATOMS: atom_id res chain seq x y z
N MET A 1 -37.05 -14.97 -6.50
CA MET A 1 -36.16 -13.80 -6.25
C MET A 1 -35.93 -13.69 -4.76
N GLU A 2 -34.68 -13.77 -4.31
CA GLU A 2 -34.33 -13.59 -2.89
C GLU A 2 -34.24 -12.10 -2.57
N THR A 3 -34.52 -11.73 -1.31
CA THR A 3 -34.55 -10.33 -0.86
C THR A 3 -33.58 -10.12 0.29
N PHE A 4 -32.75 -9.05 0.23
CA PHE A 4 -31.78 -8.66 1.23
C PHE A 4 -31.89 -7.17 1.55
N ASP A 5 -31.47 -6.77 2.77
CA ASP A 5 -31.33 -5.35 3.09
C ASP A 5 -30.24 -4.69 2.22
N TYR A 6 -29.14 -5.42 1.98
CA TYR A 6 -28.01 -4.93 1.20
C TYR A 6 -27.48 -5.97 0.21
N GLY A 7 -27.19 -5.53 -1.01
CA GLY A 7 -26.40 -6.25 -2.00
C GLY A 7 -25.05 -5.57 -2.19
N ILE A 8 -23.95 -6.34 -2.14
CA ILE A 8 -22.59 -5.81 -2.26
C ILE A 8 -21.90 -6.49 -3.44
N ILE A 9 -21.37 -5.71 -4.39
CA ILE A 9 -20.64 -6.21 -5.55
C ILE A 9 -19.15 -5.96 -5.34
N GLY A 10 -18.38 -7.03 -5.16
CA GLY A 10 -16.96 -7.04 -4.86
C GLY A 10 -16.65 -7.41 -3.40
N GLY A 11 -15.81 -8.42 -3.21
CA GLY A 11 -15.41 -8.99 -1.92
C GLY A 11 -14.05 -8.50 -1.41
N GLY A 12 -13.54 -7.35 -1.92
CA GLY A 12 -12.33 -6.69 -1.42
C GLY A 12 -12.51 -5.98 -0.08
N PRO A 13 -11.47 -5.24 0.42
CA PRO A 13 -11.52 -4.56 1.73
C PRO A 13 -12.75 -3.69 1.94
N ALA A 14 -13.21 -2.95 0.95
CA ALA A 14 -14.43 -2.17 1.02
C ALA A 14 -15.66 -3.08 1.23
N GLY A 15 -15.82 -4.09 0.35
CA GLY A 15 -17.02 -4.93 0.32
C GLY A 15 -17.14 -5.86 1.52
N TYR A 16 -16.10 -6.65 1.84
CA TYR A 16 -16.19 -7.58 2.97
C TYR A 16 -16.30 -6.84 4.32
N THR A 17 -15.64 -5.69 4.48
CA THR A 17 -15.75 -4.89 5.70
C THR A 17 -17.15 -4.34 5.86
N THR A 18 -17.73 -3.80 4.78
CA THR A 18 -19.13 -3.32 4.78
C THR A 18 -20.09 -4.46 5.13
N ALA A 19 -19.92 -5.64 4.50
CA ALA A 19 -20.77 -6.80 4.76
C ALA A 19 -20.73 -7.22 6.24
N LEU A 20 -19.51 -7.33 6.81
CA LEU A 20 -19.35 -7.69 8.23
C LEU A 20 -19.92 -6.64 9.16
N TYR A 21 -19.74 -5.35 8.89
CA TYR A 21 -20.31 -4.27 9.70
C TYR A 21 -21.85 -4.27 9.64
N LEU A 22 -22.44 -4.42 8.46
CA LEU A 22 -23.89 -4.52 8.29
C LEU A 22 -24.48 -5.72 9.03
N ALA A 23 -23.80 -6.87 8.99
CA ALA A 23 -24.21 -8.06 9.74
C ALA A 23 -24.22 -7.79 11.25
N THR A 24 -23.28 -7.00 11.81
CA THR A 24 -23.31 -6.60 13.24
C THR A 24 -24.51 -5.71 13.57
N GLN A 25 -25.11 -5.05 12.58
CA GLN A 25 -26.34 -4.26 12.72
C GLN A 25 -27.61 -5.09 12.46
N GLY A 26 -27.49 -6.41 12.35
CA GLY A 26 -28.63 -7.32 12.11
C GLY A 26 -29.21 -7.23 10.69
N LYS A 27 -28.45 -6.67 9.72
CA LYS A 27 -28.89 -6.56 8.32
C LYS A 27 -28.65 -7.85 7.57
N SER A 28 -29.59 -8.24 6.71
CA SER A 28 -29.41 -9.31 5.76
C SER A 28 -28.54 -8.83 4.58
N VAL A 29 -27.47 -9.57 4.26
CA VAL A 29 -26.48 -9.17 3.25
C VAL A 29 -26.21 -10.30 2.26
N VAL A 30 -26.23 -9.97 0.96
CA VAL A 30 -25.65 -10.79 -0.09
C VAL A 30 -24.44 -10.09 -0.67
N LEU A 31 -23.33 -10.82 -0.78
CA LEU A 31 -22.06 -10.32 -1.36
C LEU A 31 -21.71 -11.15 -2.58
N PHE A 32 -21.45 -10.47 -3.70
CA PHE A 32 -21.02 -11.07 -4.95
C PHE A 32 -19.52 -10.85 -5.15
N GLU A 33 -18.79 -11.93 -5.36
CA GLU A 33 -17.35 -11.89 -5.68
C GLU A 33 -17.06 -12.85 -6.83
N LYS A 34 -16.53 -12.31 -7.93
CA LYS A 34 -16.26 -13.08 -9.15
C LYS A 34 -15.05 -14.01 -9.07
N ASP A 35 -14.15 -13.70 -8.12
CA ASP A 35 -12.89 -14.42 -7.92
C ASP A 35 -12.82 -14.90 -6.46
N GLU A 36 -11.86 -14.45 -5.70
CA GLU A 36 -11.66 -14.86 -4.31
C GLU A 36 -11.94 -13.70 -3.34
N VAL A 37 -12.69 -13.96 -2.26
CA VAL A 37 -12.92 -12.97 -1.20
C VAL A 37 -11.61 -12.46 -0.62
N GLY A 38 -11.59 -11.20 -0.20
CA GLY A 38 -10.39 -10.48 0.21
C GLY A 38 -9.86 -9.55 -0.88
N GLY A 39 -10.29 -9.74 -2.14
CA GLY A 39 -9.95 -8.90 -3.28
C GLY A 39 -8.45 -8.75 -3.51
N THR A 40 -8.04 -7.65 -4.14
CA THR A 40 -6.62 -7.38 -4.46
C THR A 40 -5.73 -7.40 -3.22
N CYS A 41 -6.11 -6.71 -2.14
CA CYS A 41 -5.24 -6.54 -0.97
C CYS A 41 -4.83 -7.88 -0.34
N LEU A 42 -5.79 -8.78 -0.09
CA LEU A 42 -5.51 -10.07 0.55
C LEU A 42 -4.82 -11.06 -0.41
N ASN A 43 -5.29 -11.14 -1.65
CA ASN A 43 -4.89 -12.24 -2.55
C ASN A 43 -3.69 -11.89 -3.42
N ARG A 44 -3.56 -10.62 -3.89
CA ARG A 44 -2.56 -10.19 -4.89
C ARG A 44 -2.08 -8.74 -4.70
N GLY A 45 -1.95 -8.29 -3.46
CA GLY A 45 -1.53 -6.92 -3.13
C GLY A 45 -0.83 -6.83 -1.79
N CYS A 46 -1.47 -6.17 -0.81
CA CYS A 46 -0.87 -5.83 0.47
C CYS A 46 -0.26 -7.04 1.19
N ILE A 47 -1.05 -8.09 1.40
CA ILE A 47 -0.63 -9.22 2.24
C ILE A 47 0.53 -10.02 1.60
N PRO A 48 0.42 -10.52 0.36
CA PRO A 48 1.53 -11.25 -0.24
C PRO A 48 2.81 -10.40 -0.37
N THR A 49 2.69 -9.10 -0.67
CA THR A 49 3.84 -8.20 -0.72
C THR A 49 4.54 -8.07 0.64
N LYS A 50 3.77 -7.92 1.73
CA LYS A 50 4.34 -7.79 3.08
C LYS A 50 4.99 -9.08 3.56
N ILE A 51 4.48 -10.24 3.14
CA ILE A 51 5.14 -11.52 3.40
C ILE A 51 6.50 -11.57 2.67
N LEU A 52 6.55 -11.17 1.39
CA LEU A 52 7.81 -11.12 0.64
C LEU A 52 8.81 -10.12 1.23
N LEU A 53 8.35 -8.94 1.68
CA LEU A 53 9.18 -7.95 2.37
C LEU A 53 9.78 -8.54 3.64
N HIS A 54 8.98 -9.20 4.48
CA HIS A 54 9.48 -9.84 5.70
C HIS A 54 10.54 -10.90 5.40
N VAL A 55 10.32 -11.76 4.38
CA VAL A 55 11.31 -12.75 3.97
C VAL A 55 12.58 -12.08 3.44
N ALA A 56 12.46 -10.99 2.69
CA ALA A 56 13.59 -10.22 2.18
C ALA A 56 14.41 -9.61 3.32
N GLU A 57 13.77 -9.04 4.32
CA GLU A 57 14.40 -8.51 5.53
C GLU A 57 15.11 -9.60 6.33
N LEU A 58 14.45 -10.74 6.54
CA LEU A 58 15.06 -11.89 7.21
C LEU A 58 16.30 -12.38 6.46
N TYR A 59 16.22 -12.52 5.14
CA TYR A 59 17.35 -12.95 4.32
C TYR A 59 18.54 -11.98 4.39
N GLN A 60 18.26 -10.68 4.38
CA GLN A 60 19.32 -9.66 4.55
C GLN A 60 19.89 -9.67 5.98
N SER A 61 19.08 -9.90 7.00
CA SER A 61 19.52 -10.01 8.40
C SER A 61 20.53 -11.15 8.56
N PHE A 62 20.31 -12.30 7.94
CA PHE A 62 21.28 -13.40 7.95
C PHE A 62 22.61 -13.02 7.30
N LYS A 63 22.56 -12.30 6.17
CA LYS A 63 23.78 -11.84 5.46
C LYS A 63 24.62 -10.84 6.27
N THR A 64 24.01 -10.14 7.20
CA THR A 64 24.68 -9.11 8.02
C THR A 64 24.85 -9.51 9.50
N ALA A 65 24.46 -10.74 9.85
CA ALA A 65 24.44 -11.21 11.23
C ALA A 65 25.81 -11.32 11.90
N GLU A 66 26.89 -11.45 11.10
CA GLU A 66 28.27 -11.54 11.59
C GLU A 66 28.65 -10.35 12.47
N LYS A 67 28.19 -9.14 12.16
CA LYS A 67 28.44 -7.94 12.97
C LYS A 67 27.89 -8.02 14.40
N PHE A 68 26.93 -8.93 14.64
CA PHE A 68 26.38 -9.23 15.98
C PHE A 68 27.00 -10.48 16.62
N GLY A 69 28.05 -11.05 16.00
CA GLY A 69 28.67 -12.29 16.47
C GLY A 69 27.87 -13.56 16.13
N ILE A 70 26.90 -13.47 15.21
CA ILE A 70 26.11 -14.60 14.73
C ILE A 70 26.65 -15.04 13.38
N TYR A 71 27.19 -16.23 13.30
CA TYR A 71 27.81 -16.80 12.11
C TYR A 71 26.85 -17.82 11.48
N ALA A 72 26.56 -17.67 10.21
CA ALA A 72 25.76 -18.60 9.44
C ALA A 72 26.49 -18.96 8.14
N GLU A 73 26.59 -20.24 7.86
CA GLU A 73 27.24 -20.77 6.66
C GLU A 73 26.17 -21.17 5.62
N ASN A 74 26.54 -21.09 4.33
CA ASN A 74 25.73 -21.57 3.21
C ASN A 74 24.29 -21.03 3.19
N ILE A 75 24.14 -19.70 3.44
CA ILE A 75 22.84 -19.03 3.36
C ILE A 75 22.41 -19.00 1.88
N THR A 76 21.38 -19.77 1.54
CA THR A 76 20.78 -19.83 0.20
C THR A 76 19.33 -19.38 0.23
N LEU A 77 18.86 -18.85 -0.89
CA LEU A 77 17.46 -18.49 -1.08
C LEU A 77 16.81 -19.50 -2.04
N ASP A 78 15.80 -20.22 -1.57
CA ASP A 78 14.91 -21.05 -2.38
C ASP A 78 13.61 -20.27 -2.61
N TYR A 79 13.54 -19.56 -3.74
CA TYR A 79 12.40 -18.67 -4.01
C TYR A 79 11.09 -19.43 -4.25
N GLU A 80 11.15 -20.67 -4.76
CA GLU A 80 9.97 -21.50 -4.92
C GLU A 80 9.30 -21.76 -3.57
N LYS A 81 10.08 -22.11 -2.54
CA LYS A 81 9.56 -22.26 -1.16
C LYS A 81 9.07 -20.95 -0.55
N VAL A 82 9.68 -19.82 -0.88
CA VAL A 82 9.17 -18.50 -0.48
C VAL A 82 7.80 -18.24 -1.07
N ALA A 83 7.62 -18.53 -2.38
CA ALA A 83 6.34 -18.39 -3.06
C ALA A 83 5.27 -19.32 -2.47
N GLU A 84 5.61 -20.57 -2.20
CA GLU A 84 4.72 -21.54 -1.52
C GLU A 84 4.30 -21.07 -0.13
N HIS A 85 5.26 -20.59 0.68
CA HIS A 85 4.99 -20.06 2.01
C HIS A 85 4.03 -18.87 1.96
N LYS A 86 4.27 -17.93 1.05
CA LYS A 86 3.38 -16.78 0.79
C LYS A 86 1.97 -17.24 0.44
N ASN A 87 1.84 -18.16 -0.52
CA ASN A 87 0.54 -18.67 -0.96
C ASN A 87 -0.23 -19.37 0.16
N LYS A 88 0.45 -20.16 0.99
CA LYS A 88 -0.14 -20.84 2.15
C LYS A 88 -0.71 -19.86 3.19
N ILE A 89 -0.01 -18.76 3.45
CA ILE A 89 -0.49 -17.73 4.39
C ILE A 89 -1.72 -17.02 3.81
N VAL A 90 -1.67 -16.61 2.53
CA VAL A 90 -2.79 -15.97 1.84
C VAL A 90 -4.03 -16.88 1.87
N GLU A 91 -3.87 -18.16 1.53
CA GLU A 91 -4.97 -19.13 1.57
C GLU A 91 -5.57 -19.28 2.97
N LYS A 92 -4.73 -19.36 4.00
CA LYS A 92 -5.18 -19.44 5.40
C LYS A 92 -6.01 -18.24 5.80
N LEU A 93 -5.58 -17.03 5.44
CA LEU A 93 -6.29 -15.79 5.75
C LEU A 93 -7.62 -15.70 4.98
N ARG A 94 -7.63 -16.10 3.70
CA ARG A 94 -8.84 -16.16 2.90
C ARG A 94 -9.88 -17.09 3.50
N LYS A 95 -9.50 -18.32 3.86
CA LYS A 95 -10.39 -19.29 4.52
C LYS A 95 -10.92 -18.75 5.85
N SER A 96 -10.11 -18.01 6.59
CA SER A 96 -10.56 -17.37 7.84
C SER A 96 -11.60 -16.29 7.59
N LEU A 97 -11.43 -15.49 6.52
CA LEU A 97 -12.41 -14.47 6.11
C LEU A 97 -13.73 -15.11 5.65
N GLU A 98 -13.66 -16.16 4.82
CA GLU A 98 -14.84 -16.91 4.36
C GLU A 98 -15.64 -17.47 5.56
N LEU A 99 -14.93 -18.03 6.54
CA LEU A 99 -15.55 -18.56 7.75
C LEU A 99 -16.21 -17.45 8.59
N ALA A 100 -15.56 -16.28 8.71
CA ALA A 100 -16.11 -15.13 9.42
C ALA A 100 -17.41 -14.64 8.75
N MET A 101 -17.41 -14.50 7.42
CA MET A 101 -18.60 -14.10 6.65
C MET A 101 -19.74 -15.11 6.80
N LYS A 102 -19.43 -16.41 6.70
CA LYS A 102 -20.42 -17.49 6.91
C LYS A 102 -21.01 -17.47 8.32
N LYS A 103 -20.18 -17.29 9.35
CA LYS A 103 -20.64 -17.21 10.75
C LYS A 103 -21.51 -15.97 11.01
N SER A 104 -21.27 -14.88 10.27
CA SER A 104 -22.08 -13.66 10.33
C SER A 104 -23.36 -13.72 9.50
N GLY A 105 -23.68 -14.86 8.87
CA GLY A 105 -24.91 -15.03 8.09
C GLY A 105 -24.90 -14.32 6.73
N ILE A 106 -23.72 -13.90 6.25
CA ILE A 106 -23.58 -13.25 4.95
C ILE A 106 -23.69 -14.32 3.84
N LYS A 107 -24.58 -14.12 2.88
CA LYS A 107 -24.64 -14.96 1.67
C LYS A 107 -23.57 -14.50 0.71
N VAL A 108 -22.59 -15.34 0.43
CA VAL A 108 -21.57 -15.11 -0.59
C VAL A 108 -21.94 -15.85 -1.86
N VAL A 109 -22.03 -15.11 -2.98
CA VAL A 109 -22.30 -15.63 -4.31
C VAL A 109 -21.01 -15.47 -5.13
N LYS A 110 -20.41 -16.60 -5.56
CA LYS A 110 -19.14 -16.60 -6.31
C LYS A 110 -19.41 -16.44 -7.81
N GLU A 111 -19.88 -15.24 -8.19
CA GLU A 111 -20.28 -14.91 -9.56
C GLU A 111 -20.00 -13.43 -9.86
N THR A 112 -19.89 -13.12 -11.16
CA THR A 112 -19.90 -11.74 -11.63
C THR A 112 -21.34 -11.20 -11.53
N ALA A 113 -21.48 -10.04 -10.88
CA ALA A 113 -22.78 -9.40 -10.71
C ALA A 113 -22.79 -8.01 -11.33
N LYS A 114 -23.98 -7.55 -11.72
CA LYS A 114 -24.22 -6.21 -12.27
C LYS A 114 -25.45 -5.59 -11.63
N VAL A 115 -25.43 -4.30 -11.46
CA VAL A 115 -26.62 -3.52 -11.06
C VAL A 115 -27.55 -3.40 -12.25
N VAL A 116 -28.80 -3.81 -12.07
CA VAL A 116 -29.86 -3.72 -13.10
C VAL A 116 -30.72 -2.49 -12.86
N SER A 117 -31.05 -2.22 -11.58
CA SER A 117 -31.82 -1.04 -11.18
C SER A 117 -31.43 -0.62 -9.75
N ASP A 118 -32.08 0.39 -9.20
CA ASP A 118 -31.85 0.94 -7.85
C ASP A 118 -31.89 -0.11 -6.73
N ASN A 119 -32.55 -1.24 -6.95
CA ASN A 119 -32.78 -2.27 -5.96
C ASN A 119 -32.64 -3.70 -6.52
N LEU A 120 -32.05 -3.85 -7.71
CA LEU A 120 -31.95 -5.15 -8.37
C LEU A 120 -30.50 -5.42 -8.83
N ILE A 121 -29.97 -6.54 -8.40
CA ILE A 121 -28.70 -7.09 -8.86
C ILE A 121 -28.98 -8.38 -9.64
N GLU A 122 -28.32 -8.56 -10.76
CA GLU A 122 -28.33 -9.80 -11.54
C GLU A 122 -26.94 -10.46 -11.48
N ALA A 123 -26.91 -11.76 -11.22
CA ALA A 123 -25.72 -12.60 -11.27
C ALA A 123 -26.06 -13.95 -11.89
N SER A 124 -25.38 -14.32 -12.98
CA SER A 124 -25.55 -15.59 -13.71
C SER A 124 -27.02 -15.91 -14.08
N GLY A 125 -27.81 -14.89 -14.43
CA GLY A 125 -29.22 -15.05 -14.82
C GLY A 125 -30.19 -15.12 -13.64
N GLU A 126 -29.71 -15.05 -12.40
CA GLU A 126 -30.55 -14.94 -11.21
C GLU A 126 -30.65 -13.49 -10.75
N GLU A 127 -31.84 -13.10 -10.28
CA GLU A 127 -32.11 -11.76 -9.78
C GLU A 127 -32.22 -11.74 -8.26
N TYR A 128 -31.59 -10.72 -7.65
CA TYR A 128 -31.57 -10.48 -6.21
C TYR A 128 -32.11 -9.07 -5.91
N SER A 129 -33.18 -9.02 -5.11
CA SER A 129 -33.78 -7.77 -4.65
C SER A 129 -33.01 -7.26 -3.43
N CYS A 130 -32.54 -6.00 -3.46
CA CYS A 130 -31.75 -5.40 -2.39
C CYS A 130 -32.29 -4.03 -2.02
N GLY A 131 -32.47 -3.76 -0.72
CA GLY A 131 -32.92 -2.45 -0.25
C GLY A 131 -31.91 -1.33 -0.59
N LYS A 132 -30.61 -1.64 -0.50
CA LYS A 132 -29.50 -0.78 -0.95
C LYS A 132 -28.43 -1.61 -1.64
N ILE A 133 -27.70 -0.99 -2.55
CA ILE A 133 -26.61 -1.63 -3.30
C ILE A 133 -25.32 -0.90 -3.02
N VAL A 134 -24.25 -1.68 -2.80
CA VAL A 134 -22.88 -1.15 -2.61
C VAL A 134 -21.98 -1.74 -3.70
N VAL A 135 -21.40 -0.86 -4.52
CA VAL A 135 -20.44 -1.22 -5.55
C VAL A 135 -19.03 -1.03 -4.98
N ALA A 136 -18.32 -2.13 -4.84
CA ALA A 136 -16.96 -2.23 -4.28
C ALA A 136 -16.04 -3.05 -5.19
N THR A 137 -16.20 -2.89 -6.51
CA THR A 137 -15.52 -3.67 -7.57
C THR A 137 -14.01 -3.43 -7.64
N GLY A 138 -13.51 -2.39 -6.97
CA GLY A 138 -12.10 -2.13 -6.80
C GLY A 138 -11.40 -1.56 -8.03
N SER A 139 -10.13 -1.93 -8.19
CA SER A 139 -9.24 -1.41 -9.23
C SER A 139 -8.45 -2.53 -9.90
N LYS A 140 -7.86 -2.21 -11.05
CA LYS A 140 -6.91 -3.06 -11.79
C LYS A 140 -5.60 -2.30 -12.05
N PRO A 141 -4.46 -2.99 -12.28
CA PRO A 141 -3.22 -2.33 -12.70
C PRO A 141 -3.45 -1.46 -13.94
N ARG A 142 -2.78 -0.30 -13.98
CA ARG A 142 -2.85 0.62 -15.11
C ARG A 142 -1.92 0.15 -16.21
N GLU A 143 -2.46 -0.08 -17.39
CA GLU A 143 -1.68 -0.23 -18.62
C GLU A 143 -1.22 1.12 -19.16
N LEU A 144 -0.05 1.14 -19.75
CA LEU A 144 0.46 2.28 -20.48
C LEU A 144 0.54 1.93 -21.97
N LYS A 145 0.27 2.89 -22.84
CA LYS A 145 0.41 2.72 -24.29
C LYS A 145 1.85 2.34 -24.62
N GLY A 146 2.02 1.22 -25.30
CA GLY A 146 3.32 0.61 -25.64
C GLY A 146 3.96 -0.21 -24.52
N LEU A 147 3.25 -0.39 -23.40
CA LEU A 147 3.62 -1.25 -22.25
C LEU A 147 2.38 -2.02 -21.78
N GLU A 148 1.59 -2.53 -22.74
CA GLU A 148 0.44 -3.38 -22.45
C GLU A 148 0.93 -4.71 -21.84
N PHE A 149 0.19 -5.25 -20.88
CA PHE A 149 0.59 -6.48 -20.20
C PHE A 149 0.49 -7.68 -21.13
N ASP A 150 1.61 -8.36 -21.34
CA ASP A 150 1.67 -9.67 -22.01
C ASP A 150 1.79 -10.82 -21.00
N HIS A 151 1.95 -10.49 -19.70
CA HIS A 151 2.07 -11.44 -18.57
C HIS A 151 3.29 -12.37 -18.62
N ASP A 152 4.25 -12.11 -19.51
CA ASP A 152 5.52 -12.85 -19.68
C ASP A 152 6.73 -11.90 -19.57
N PHE A 153 6.81 -10.89 -20.43
CA PHE A 153 7.87 -9.91 -20.45
C PHE A 153 7.45 -8.57 -19.80
N ILE A 154 6.22 -8.12 -20.05
CA ILE A 154 5.63 -6.92 -19.45
C ILE A 154 4.62 -7.33 -18.39
N LEU A 155 5.02 -7.21 -17.14
CA LEU A 155 4.32 -7.71 -15.97
C LEU A 155 3.54 -6.62 -15.25
N SER A 156 2.37 -6.98 -14.75
CA SER A 156 1.60 -6.21 -13.78
C SER A 156 2.06 -6.48 -12.33
N SER A 157 1.50 -5.72 -11.38
CA SER A 157 1.67 -5.98 -9.95
C SER A 157 1.07 -7.32 -9.48
N ASP A 158 0.13 -7.87 -10.24
CA ASP A 158 -0.48 -9.17 -9.94
C ASP A 158 0.43 -10.31 -10.42
N ASP A 159 1.08 -10.15 -11.58
CA ASP A 159 1.98 -11.15 -12.18
C ASP A 159 3.24 -11.33 -11.35
N ILE A 160 3.86 -10.24 -10.89
CA ILE A 160 5.10 -10.29 -10.11
C ILE A 160 4.94 -11.10 -8.82
N LEU A 161 3.75 -11.12 -8.22
CA LEU A 161 3.43 -11.91 -7.04
C LEU A 161 3.23 -13.41 -7.34
N ASN A 162 3.06 -13.76 -8.62
CA ASN A 162 2.88 -15.14 -9.07
C ASN A 162 4.17 -15.77 -9.60
N LEU A 163 5.28 -15.03 -9.62
CA LEU A 163 6.57 -15.61 -10.00
C LEU A 163 6.95 -16.76 -9.08
N THR A 164 7.45 -17.85 -9.69
CA THR A 164 8.05 -19.00 -8.99
C THR A 164 9.58 -19.01 -9.11
N LYS A 165 10.12 -18.22 -10.04
CA LYS A 165 11.56 -18.01 -10.23
C LYS A 165 11.86 -16.54 -10.31
N LEU A 166 12.98 -16.11 -9.75
CA LEU A 166 13.44 -14.75 -9.84
C LEU A 166 14.11 -14.50 -11.20
N PRO A 167 13.87 -13.35 -11.86
CA PRO A 167 14.69 -12.91 -12.98
C PRO A 167 16.09 -12.52 -12.51
N GLU A 168 17.06 -12.48 -13.40
CA GLU A 168 18.38 -11.94 -13.09
C GLU A 168 18.36 -10.41 -13.09
N LYS A 169 17.65 -9.81 -14.07
CA LYS A 169 17.53 -8.36 -14.26
C LYS A 169 16.09 -7.94 -14.56
N MET A 170 15.64 -6.88 -13.91
CA MET A 170 14.29 -6.33 -14.12
C MET A 170 14.31 -4.80 -14.24
N VAL A 171 13.52 -4.28 -15.18
CA VAL A 171 13.16 -2.87 -15.24
C VAL A 171 11.84 -2.68 -14.48
N ILE A 172 11.79 -1.70 -13.57
CA ILE A 172 10.55 -1.30 -12.88
C ILE A 172 10.17 0.11 -13.35
N VAL A 173 8.95 0.28 -13.85
CA VAL A 173 8.43 1.56 -14.33
C VAL A 173 7.48 2.13 -13.29
N GLY A 174 7.87 3.28 -12.72
CA GLY A 174 7.16 3.98 -11.66
C GLY A 174 7.75 3.77 -10.27
N SER A 175 7.93 4.86 -9.53
CA SER A 175 8.50 4.90 -8.17
C SER A 175 7.48 5.19 -7.08
N GLY A 176 6.22 4.83 -7.30
CA GLY A 176 5.19 4.80 -6.27
C GLY A 176 5.40 3.66 -5.27
N ALA A 177 4.44 3.45 -4.37
CA ALA A 177 4.55 2.42 -3.32
C ALA A 177 4.89 1.04 -3.89
N ILE A 178 4.19 0.60 -4.94
CA ILE A 178 4.41 -0.71 -5.57
C ILE A 178 5.85 -0.81 -6.12
N GLY A 179 6.29 0.18 -6.90
CA GLY A 179 7.62 0.16 -7.52
C GLY A 179 8.74 0.15 -6.49
N ILE A 180 8.65 0.97 -5.44
CA ILE A 180 9.65 1.02 -4.36
C ILE A 180 9.68 -0.27 -3.55
N GLU A 181 8.51 -0.82 -3.18
CA GLU A 181 8.42 -2.07 -2.42
C GLU A 181 9.04 -3.24 -3.20
N PHE A 182 8.67 -3.41 -4.48
CA PHE A 182 9.25 -4.49 -5.30
C PHE A 182 10.73 -4.26 -5.63
N ALA A 183 11.17 -3.03 -5.84
CA ALA A 183 12.59 -2.74 -6.00
C ALA A 183 13.40 -3.18 -4.77
N ARG A 184 12.88 -2.93 -3.57
CA ARG A 184 13.49 -3.37 -2.30
C ARG A 184 13.49 -4.89 -2.13
N ILE A 185 12.34 -5.54 -2.38
CA ILE A 185 12.19 -7.00 -2.25
C ILE A 185 13.16 -7.72 -3.18
N LEU A 186 13.09 -7.40 -4.47
CA LEU A 186 13.81 -8.13 -5.51
C LEU A 186 15.32 -7.87 -5.43
N SER A 187 15.74 -6.65 -5.16
CA SER A 187 17.16 -6.35 -4.94
C SER A 187 17.73 -7.07 -3.72
N ALA A 188 16.92 -7.23 -2.64
CA ALA A 188 17.32 -8.00 -1.47
C ALA A 188 17.54 -9.49 -1.81
N PHE A 189 16.77 -10.02 -2.75
CA PHE A 189 16.91 -11.38 -3.27
C PHE A 189 18.01 -11.53 -4.33
N GLY A 190 18.65 -10.43 -4.75
CA GLY A 190 19.80 -10.46 -5.66
C GLY A 190 19.47 -10.14 -7.11
N VAL A 191 18.23 -9.73 -7.42
CA VAL A 191 17.86 -9.28 -8.77
C VAL A 191 18.48 -7.90 -9.06
N GLU A 192 19.06 -7.73 -10.24
CA GLU A 192 19.53 -6.43 -10.73
C GLU A 192 18.31 -5.56 -11.09
N ILE A 193 18.08 -4.49 -10.33
CA ILE A 193 16.93 -3.60 -10.53
C ILE A 193 17.35 -2.31 -11.20
N ILE A 194 16.61 -1.92 -12.24
CA ILE A 194 16.66 -0.61 -12.86
C ILE A 194 15.27 0.03 -12.74
N LEU A 195 15.16 1.06 -11.90
CA LEU A 195 13.91 1.81 -11.69
C LEU A 195 13.85 3.01 -12.63
N VAL A 196 12.74 3.19 -13.33
CA VAL A 196 12.49 4.29 -14.26
C VAL A 196 11.30 5.10 -13.77
N GLU A 197 11.50 6.40 -13.54
CA GLU A 197 10.50 7.33 -13.05
C GLU A 197 10.37 8.55 -13.96
N LEU A 198 9.15 8.91 -14.33
CA LEU A 198 8.87 10.06 -15.18
C LEU A 198 9.02 11.39 -14.44
N ALA A 199 8.70 11.40 -13.13
CA ALA A 199 8.86 12.59 -12.30
C ALA A 199 10.35 12.88 -12.03
N SER A 200 10.62 14.11 -11.55
CA SER A 200 11.99 14.58 -11.26
C SER A 200 12.61 13.93 -10.01
N ARG A 201 11.87 13.12 -9.27
CA ARG A 201 12.32 12.48 -8.03
C ARG A 201 11.59 11.16 -7.77
N LEU A 202 12.20 10.27 -6.99
CA LEU A 202 11.55 9.06 -6.50
C LEU A 202 10.49 9.41 -5.44
N VAL A 203 9.43 8.60 -5.34
CA VAL A 203 8.31 8.80 -4.41
C VAL A 203 7.73 10.22 -4.52
N PRO A 204 7.30 10.66 -5.70
CA PRO A 204 6.99 12.06 -5.99
C PRO A 204 5.84 12.65 -5.14
N LEU A 205 4.98 11.81 -4.58
CA LEU A 205 3.85 12.22 -3.73
C LEU A 205 4.25 12.49 -2.27
N ALA A 206 5.41 12.01 -1.82
CA ALA A 206 5.90 12.23 -0.47
C ALA A 206 6.63 13.57 -0.35
N ASP A 207 7.01 13.91 0.88
CA ASP A 207 7.89 15.04 1.19
C ASP A 207 9.20 14.95 0.42
N TRP A 208 9.75 16.08 -0.03
CA TRP A 208 10.98 16.11 -0.83
C TRP A 208 12.22 15.53 -0.10
N GLU A 209 12.28 15.65 1.23
CA GLU A 209 13.34 15.04 2.02
C GLU A 209 13.24 13.52 2.05
N VAL A 210 12.00 12.99 2.00
CA VAL A 210 11.75 11.55 1.81
C VAL A 210 12.34 11.08 0.49
N SER A 211 12.06 11.79 -0.61
CA SER A 211 12.63 11.47 -1.93
C SER A 211 14.15 11.43 -1.91
N LYS A 212 14.79 12.47 -1.38
CA LYS A 212 16.26 12.52 -1.24
C LYS A 212 16.82 11.35 -0.43
N ARG A 213 16.15 10.98 0.66
CA ARG A 213 16.61 9.86 1.50
C ARG A 213 16.48 8.53 0.77
N VAL A 214 15.37 8.30 0.07
CA VAL A 214 15.15 7.09 -0.74
C VAL A 214 16.20 6.98 -1.84
N GLU A 215 16.46 8.05 -2.59
CA GLU A 215 17.50 8.07 -3.64
C GLU A 215 18.89 7.76 -3.07
N ARG A 216 19.22 8.32 -1.91
CA ARG A 216 20.47 8.00 -1.21
C ARG A 216 20.54 6.51 -0.83
N GLN A 217 19.44 5.96 -0.27
CA GLN A 217 19.37 4.53 0.08
C GLN A 217 19.56 3.63 -1.14
N PHE A 218 18.91 3.98 -2.27
CA PHE A 218 19.04 3.24 -3.52
C PHE A 218 20.48 3.25 -4.05
N LYS A 219 21.14 4.43 -4.04
CA LYS A 219 22.56 4.53 -4.41
C LYS A 219 23.45 3.67 -3.51
N MET A 220 23.24 3.68 -2.19
CA MET A 220 23.98 2.85 -1.23
C MET A 220 23.78 1.34 -1.45
N LYS A 221 22.52 0.93 -1.78
CA LYS A 221 22.16 -0.45 -2.10
C LYS A 221 22.48 -0.83 -3.55
N LYS A 222 23.10 0.06 -4.34
CA LYS A 222 23.43 -0.12 -5.76
C LYS A 222 22.21 -0.42 -6.64
N ILE A 223 21.03 0.03 -6.24
CA ILE A 223 19.82 -0.01 -7.07
C ILE A 223 19.91 1.14 -8.06
N LYS A 224 19.96 0.84 -9.35
CA LYS A 224 20.04 1.84 -10.41
C LYS A 224 18.66 2.48 -10.61
N PHE A 225 18.61 3.80 -10.78
CA PHE A 225 17.37 4.49 -11.08
C PHE A 225 17.60 5.69 -12.00
N TYR A 226 16.56 6.04 -12.76
CA TYR A 226 16.49 7.20 -13.63
C TYR A 226 15.21 7.98 -13.33
N THR A 227 15.35 9.25 -13.03
CA THR A 227 14.25 10.21 -12.93
C THR A 227 14.14 11.00 -14.23
N GLU A 228 13.02 11.71 -14.45
CA GLU A 228 12.71 12.44 -15.69
C GLU A 228 12.88 11.57 -16.95
N THR A 229 12.64 10.27 -16.80
CA THR A 229 12.93 9.26 -17.82
C THR A 229 11.72 8.36 -18.05
N SER A 230 11.48 8.01 -19.31
CA SER A 230 10.44 7.06 -19.72
C SER A 230 11.04 5.98 -20.63
N ILE A 231 10.28 4.91 -20.87
CA ILE A 231 10.59 3.95 -21.92
C ILE A 231 10.22 4.58 -23.26
N LYS A 232 11.17 4.63 -24.20
CA LYS A 232 11.01 5.16 -25.56
C LYS A 232 10.53 4.09 -26.54
N SER A 233 11.14 2.91 -26.49
CA SER A 233 10.77 1.75 -27.31
C SER A 233 11.23 0.44 -26.67
N ILE A 234 10.59 -0.66 -27.10
CA ILE A 234 11.02 -2.03 -26.81
C ILE A 234 11.14 -2.77 -28.13
N GLU A 235 12.32 -3.27 -28.45
CA GLU A 235 12.59 -4.04 -29.66
C GLU A 235 13.42 -5.27 -29.33
N ASN A 236 12.91 -6.45 -29.63
CA ASN A 236 13.58 -7.75 -29.33
C ASN A 236 14.01 -7.88 -27.85
N LYS A 237 13.14 -7.49 -26.92
CA LYS A 237 13.39 -7.40 -25.46
C LYS A 237 14.47 -6.39 -25.05
N VAL A 238 14.97 -5.56 -25.95
CA VAL A 238 15.85 -4.43 -25.63
C VAL A 238 14.97 -3.22 -25.34
N VAL A 239 15.06 -2.70 -24.12
CA VAL A 239 14.37 -1.49 -23.66
C VAL A 239 15.25 -0.29 -23.94
N THR A 240 14.80 0.66 -24.74
CA THR A 240 15.46 1.95 -24.96
C THR A 240 14.75 3.00 -24.13
N LEU A 241 15.49 3.69 -23.28
CA LEU A 241 14.99 4.79 -22.45
C LEU A 241 15.00 6.12 -23.24
N SER A 242 14.25 7.11 -22.75
CA SER A 242 14.21 8.46 -23.36
C SER A 242 15.56 9.20 -23.34
N ASN A 243 16.49 8.81 -22.48
CA ASN A 243 17.89 9.28 -22.44
C ASN A 243 18.84 8.47 -23.34
N GLU A 244 18.30 7.65 -24.26
CA GLU A 244 18.99 6.79 -25.24
C GLU A 244 19.76 5.61 -24.61
N GLU A 245 19.65 5.37 -23.30
CA GLU A 245 20.23 4.18 -22.68
C GLU A 245 19.46 2.92 -23.08
N LYS A 246 20.19 1.85 -23.35
CA LYS A 246 19.65 0.54 -23.74
C LYS A 246 19.86 -0.47 -22.63
N ILE A 247 18.80 -1.19 -22.29
CA ILE A 247 18.78 -2.21 -21.23
C ILE A 247 18.18 -3.49 -21.81
N GLU A 248 18.79 -4.61 -21.48
CA GLU A 248 18.29 -5.94 -21.81
C GLU A 248 17.84 -6.62 -20.51
N PRO A 249 16.59 -6.43 -20.05
CA PRO A 249 16.06 -7.08 -18.87
C PRO A 249 15.42 -8.42 -19.24
N ASP A 250 15.26 -9.30 -18.25
CA ASP A 250 14.45 -10.51 -18.39
C ASP A 250 12.96 -10.18 -18.47
N CYS A 251 12.52 -9.16 -17.74
CA CYS A 251 11.15 -8.65 -17.74
C CYS A 251 11.04 -7.21 -17.23
N ILE A 252 9.86 -6.62 -17.43
CA ILE A 252 9.51 -5.26 -17.01
C ILE A 252 8.32 -5.34 -16.06
N LEU A 253 8.40 -4.70 -14.89
CA LEU A 253 7.25 -4.47 -14.00
C LEU A 253 6.70 -3.07 -14.26
N VAL A 254 5.43 -2.96 -14.68
CA VAL A 254 4.75 -1.66 -14.78
C VAL A 254 4.01 -1.39 -13.47
N ALA A 255 4.52 -0.41 -12.71
CA ALA A 255 4.05 -0.02 -11.37
C ALA A 255 3.56 1.45 -11.33
N THR A 256 2.88 1.90 -12.39
CA THR A 256 2.46 3.30 -12.59
C THR A 256 1.08 3.63 -12.02
N GLY A 257 0.61 2.84 -11.07
CA GLY A 257 -0.66 3.02 -10.37
C GLY A 257 -1.75 2.08 -10.86
N ARG A 258 -2.97 2.37 -10.43
CA ARG A 258 -4.16 1.54 -10.69
C ARG A 258 -5.28 2.41 -11.27
N VAL A 259 -6.23 1.78 -11.92
CA VAL A 259 -7.46 2.41 -12.44
C VAL A 259 -8.67 1.64 -11.93
N CYS A 260 -9.85 2.27 -11.87
CA CYS A 260 -11.08 1.57 -11.51
C CYS A 260 -11.25 0.32 -12.38
N ALA A 261 -11.76 -0.75 -11.79
CA ALA A 261 -11.97 -2.00 -12.52
C ALA A 261 -13.04 -1.86 -13.60
N ASP A 262 -14.08 -1.07 -13.32
CA ASP A 262 -15.25 -0.82 -14.18
C ASP A 262 -15.53 0.68 -14.32
N ASP A 263 -16.29 1.05 -15.37
CA ASP A 263 -16.72 2.44 -15.64
C ASP A 263 -17.91 2.85 -14.74
N ASN A 264 -17.89 2.51 -13.48
CA ASN A 264 -18.93 2.68 -12.46
C ASN A 264 -19.74 4.01 -12.56
N LYS A 265 -20.60 4.14 -13.54
CA LYS A 265 -21.52 5.27 -13.72
C LYS A 265 -22.91 4.87 -13.27
N TYR A 266 -23.13 4.86 -11.96
CA TYR A 266 -24.45 4.62 -11.38
C TYR A 266 -25.02 5.96 -10.92
N GLU A 267 -26.09 6.42 -11.59
CA GLU A 267 -26.81 7.67 -11.26
C GLU A 267 -27.98 7.44 -10.26
N GLN A 268 -27.99 6.32 -9.56
CA GLN A 268 -29.13 5.80 -8.82
C GLN A 268 -29.01 6.10 -7.33
N ASN A 269 -30.08 6.59 -6.71
CA ASN A 269 -30.11 7.07 -5.32
C ASN A 269 -29.80 6.00 -4.27
N ASN A 270 -30.02 4.71 -4.56
CA ASN A 270 -29.81 3.59 -3.63
C ASN A 270 -28.48 2.85 -3.88
N VAL A 271 -27.63 3.33 -4.80
CA VAL A 271 -26.35 2.72 -5.13
C VAL A 271 -25.21 3.58 -4.57
N SER A 272 -24.39 3.00 -3.70
CA SER A 272 -23.20 3.64 -3.17
C SER A 272 -21.93 3.02 -3.77
N ILE A 273 -20.96 3.82 -4.18
CA ILE A 273 -19.68 3.35 -4.70
C ILE A 273 -18.61 3.63 -3.66
N ILE A 274 -17.84 2.61 -3.26
CA ILE A 274 -16.80 2.72 -2.23
C ILE A 274 -15.52 1.95 -2.62
N GLY A 275 -14.44 2.23 -1.90
CA GLY A 275 -13.11 1.66 -2.17
C GLY A 275 -12.51 2.23 -3.45
N ASP A 276 -11.59 1.48 -4.06
CA ASP A 276 -10.90 1.91 -5.29
C ASP A 276 -11.87 2.19 -6.45
N ALA A 277 -13.06 1.61 -6.42
CA ALA A 277 -14.12 1.84 -7.40
C ALA A 277 -14.64 3.30 -7.39
N SER A 278 -14.47 4.03 -6.28
CA SER A 278 -14.86 5.45 -6.19
C SER A 278 -13.90 6.41 -6.93
N ALA A 279 -12.79 5.90 -7.48
CA ALA A 279 -11.74 6.68 -8.15
C ALA A 279 -11.05 7.76 -7.29
N GLU A 280 -11.22 7.70 -5.97
CA GLU A 280 -10.59 8.63 -5.03
C GLU A 280 -9.21 8.10 -4.58
N ILE A 281 -9.07 7.72 -3.31
CA ILE A 281 -7.81 7.21 -2.75
C ILE A 281 -7.82 5.67 -2.79
N GLN A 282 -6.86 5.08 -3.51
CA GLN A 282 -6.76 3.63 -3.70
C GLN A 282 -5.92 2.99 -2.58
N LEU A 283 -6.42 3.09 -1.34
CA LEU A 283 -5.80 2.52 -0.14
C LEU A 283 -6.82 1.68 0.62
N ALA A 284 -6.40 0.50 1.10
CA ALA A 284 -7.29 -0.42 1.79
C ALA A 284 -7.92 0.18 3.07
N HIS A 285 -7.16 0.96 3.84
CA HIS A 285 -7.67 1.63 5.04
C HIS A 285 -8.60 2.82 4.73
N TYR A 286 -8.44 3.46 3.55
CA TYR A 286 -9.43 4.42 3.06
C TYR A 286 -10.76 3.73 2.74
N ALA A 287 -10.71 2.59 2.05
CA ALA A 287 -11.90 1.78 1.78
C ALA A 287 -12.62 1.33 3.07
N VAL A 288 -11.88 1.00 4.13
CA VAL A 288 -12.45 0.71 5.46
C VAL A 288 -13.10 1.96 6.09
N SER A 289 -12.51 3.15 5.90
CA SER A 289 -13.11 4.40 6.40
C SER A 289 -14.43 4.73 5.67
N GLN A 290 -14.49 4.48 4.36
CA GLN A 290 -15.73 4.60 3.59
C GLN A 290 -16.80 3.62 4.07
N ALA A 291 -16.43 2.36 4.37
CA ALA A 291 -17.34 1.37 4.94
C ALA A 291 -17.88 1.81 6.31
N LYS A 292 -17.05 2.39 7.19
CA LYS A 292 -17.48 2.95 8.48
C LYS A 292 -18.45 4.10 8.30
N LYS A 293 -18.20 5.00 7.35
CA LYS A 293 -19.11 6.11 7.03
C LYS A 293 -20.44 5.59 6.53
N LEU A 294 -20.42 4.61 5.64
CA LEU A 294 -21.65 4.06 5.05
C LEU A 294 -22.53 3.35 6.09
N VAL A 295 -21.92 2.58 7.00
CA VAL A 295 -22.68 1.71 7.93
C VAL A 295 -23.01 2.42 9.23
N PHE A 296 -22.09 3.22 9.78
CA PHE A 296 -22.20 3.82 11.12
C PHE A 296 -22.32 5.35 11.10
N ASP A 297 -22.29 5.96 9.91
CA ASP A 297 -22.23 7.42 9.72
C ASP A 297 -21.00 8.09 10.41
N ILE A 298 -19.93 7.31 10.62
CA ILE A 298 -18.68 7.83 11.19
C ILE A 298 -17.95 8.64 10.12
N PRO A 299 -17.77 9.96 10.32
CA PRO A 299 -17.09 10.81 9.35
C PRO A 299 -15.59 10.49 9.27
N TYR A 300 -14.99 10.76 8.13
CA TYR A 300 -13.54 10.77 7.93
C TYR A 300 -13.16 11.99 7.08
N ASP A 301 -11.93 12.44 7.25
CA ASP A 301 -11.32 13.45 6.40
C ASP A 301 -10.40 12.77 5.38
N LYS A 302 -10.68 12.93 4.10
CA LYS A 302 -9.90 12.30 3.02
C LYS A 302 -8.48 12.87 2.92
N ASP A 303 -8.26 14.13 3.35
CA ASP A 303 -6.96 14.77 3.31
C ASP A 303 -6.06 14.33 4.49
N LEU A 304 -6.64 13.62 5.46
CA LEU A 304 -5.97 13.07 6.64
C LEU A 304 -5.89 11.53 6.61
N ILE A 305 -5.73 10.96 5.44
CA ILE A 305 -5.48 9.52 5.26
C ILE A 305 -3.98 9.28 5.18
N PRO A 306 -3.38 8.52 6.12
CA PRO A 306 -1.95 8.28 6.10
C PRO A 306 -1.55 7.41 4.91
N SER A 307 -0.40 7.70 4.32
CA SER A 307 0.24 6.89 3.29
C SER A 307 1.44 6.16 3.85
N VAL A 308 1.65 4.92 3.43
CA VAL A 308 2.78 4.09 3.88
C VAL A 308 3.38 3.34 2.70
N ILE A 309 4.71 3.32 2.61
CA ILE A 309 5.52 2.44 1.76
C ILE A 309 6.34 1.55 2.69
N TYR A 310 6.14 0.25 2.58
CA TYR A 310 6.78 -0.72 3.46
C TYR A 310 8.20 -1.08 3.00
N GLY A 311 8.97 -1.61 3.93
CA GLY A 311 10.36 -2.03 3.74
C GLY A 311 11.23 -1.66 4.92
N SER A 312 12.53 -1.84 4.80
CA SER A 312 13.50 -1.48 5.84
C SER A 312 14.47 -0.41 5.31
N PRO A 313 14.31 0.84 5.81
CA PRO A 313 13.23 1.36 6.66
C PRO A 313 11.90 1.59 5.92
N GLU A 314 10.78 1.64 6.66
CA GLU A 314 9.48 2.05 6.17
C GLU A 314 9.43 3.57 5.92
N ILE A 315 8.48 3.99 5.10
CA ILE A 315 8.20 5.40 4.82
C ILE A 315 6.72 5.65 5.09
N ALA A 316 6.40 6.70 5.85
CA ALA A 316 5.01 7.07 6.09
C ALA A 316 4.84 8.60 6.10
N TRP A 317 3.66 9.08 5.68
CA TRP A 317 3.33 10.50 5.77
C TRP A 317 1.81 10.70 5.90
N ILE A 318 1.45 11.88 6.41
CA ILE A 318 0.06 12.32 6.56
C ILE A 318 -0.03 13.84 6.49
N GLY A 319 -1.15 14.35 6.00
CA GLY A 319 -1.44 15.78 5.91
C GLY A 319 -0.49 16.52 4.98
N GLU A 320 -0.07 17.72 5.39
CA GLU A 320 0.81 18.57 4.60
C GLU A 320 2.21 17.96 4.43
N VAL A 321 2.75 18.08 3.23
CA VAL A 321 4.12 17.69 2.88
C VAL A 321 4.85 18.87 2.27
N GLU A 322 6.13 19.02 2.59
CA GLU A 322 6.95 20.08 2.02
C GLU A 322 7.38 19.71 0.58
N LYS A 323 7.20 20.68 -0.33
CA LYS A 323 7.73 20.60 -1.70
C LYS A 323 9.11 21.24 -1.73
N GLN A 324 9.95 20.81 -2.64
CA GLN A 324 11.26 21.44 -2.84
C GLN A 324 11.06 22.91 -3.20
N ASP A 325 11.88 23.79 -2.58
CA ASP A 325 11.90 25.23 -2.85
C ASP A 325 10.54 25.96 -2.63
N ALA A 326 9.61 25.35 -1.91
CA ALA A 326 8.38 26.03 -1.49
C ALA A 326 8.62 26.86 -0.23
N ASP A 327 8.22 28.13 -0.29
CA ASP A 327 8.16 28.98 0.90
C ASP A 327 6.95 28.52 1.72
N THR A 328 7.21 27.87 2.86
CA THR A 328 6.13 27.30 3.68
C THR A 328 5.99 28.12 4.97
N GLU A 329 4.76 28.51 5.29
CA GLU A 329 4.41 29.20 6.56
C GLU A 329 4.41 28.24 7.77
N PHE A 330 4.86 27.00 7.60
CA PHE A 330 4.87 26.01 8.67
C PHE A 330 6.13 26.12 9.52
N LYS A 331 5.97 26.07 10.84
CA LYS A 331 7.08 25.67 11.70
C LYS A 331 7.40 24.20 11.41
N LYS A 332 8.67 23.87 11.34
CA LYS A 332 9.11 22.49 11.09
C LYS A 332 10.20 22.04 12.03
N VAL A 333 10.19 20.77 12.30
CA VAL A 333 11.29 20.06 12.95
C VAL A 333 11.61 18.79 12.15
N VAL A 334 12.88 18.45 12.06
CA VAL A 334 13.38 17.20 11.49
C VAL A 334 14.24 16.52 12.56
N PHE A 335 13.69 15.51 13.20
CA PHE A 335 14.38 14.76 14.25
C PHE A 335 15.05 13.52 13.63
N PRO A 336 16.38 13.35 13.75
CA PRO A 336 17.08 12.20 13.17
C PRO A 336 16.85 10.94 14.01
N ILE A 337 16.51 9.83 13.37
CA ILE A 337 16.35 8.51 14.02
C ILE A 337 17.64 8.08 14.73
N SER A 338 18.82 8.45 14.21
CA SER A 338 20.12 8.19 14.83
C SER A 338 20.34 8.82 16.20
N ALA A 339 19.46 9.71 16.66
CA ALA A 339 19.52 10.26 18.02
C ALA A 339 18.83 9.36 19.06
N LEU A 340 18.12 8.31 18.63
CA LEU A 340 17.36 7.42 19.51
C LEU A 340 18.19 6.21 19.96
N GLY A 341 18.21 5.94 21.27
CA GLY A 341 18.87 4.75 21.81
C GLY A 341 18.30 3.44 21.26
N LYS A 342 16.96 3.39 21.04
CA LYS A 342 16.30 2.22 20.43
C LYS A 342 16.82 1.96 19.01
N ALA A 343 17.04 3.00 18.20
CA ALA A 343 17.54 2.85 16.84
C ALA A 343 18.96 2.25 16.80
N HIS A 344 19.80 2.61 17.78
CA HIS A 344 21.12 1.99 17.92
C HIS A 344 21.04 0.54 18.40
N ALA A 345 20.15 0.24 19.35
CA ALA A 345 19.94 -1.12 19.80
C ALA A 345 19.47 -2.06 18.68
N ASP A 346 18.66 -1.56 17.74
CA ASP A 346 18.15 -2.31 16.61
C ASP A 346 19.05 -2.25 15.35
N ASP A 347 20.19 -1.53 15.42
CA ASP A 347 21.06 -1.25 14.26
C ASP A 347 20.29 -0.64 13.07
N SER A 348 19.36 0.26 13.36
CA SER A 348 18.45 0.88 12.40
C SER A 348 18.39 2.39 12.56
N ILE A 349 19.56 3.03 12.34
CA ILE A 349 19.76 4.47 12.57
C ILE A 349 19.38 5.36 11.37
N ASP A 350 19.07 4.78 10.20
CA ASP A 350 18.80 5.55 8.99
C ASP A 350 17.33 5.99 8.95
N GLY A 351 17.12 7.29 9.03
CA GLY A 351 15.79 7.87 8.92
C GLY A 351 15.66 9.20 9.67
N PHE A 352 14.42 9.67 9.68
CA PHE A 352 14.03 10.90 10.38
C PHE A 352 12.52 10.90 10.68
N ILE A 353 12.13 11.74 11.62
CA ILE A 353 10.74 12.15 11.86
C ILE A 353 10.67 13.64 11.58
N LYS A 354 9.92 14.02 10.53
CA LYS A 354 9.64 15.41 10.19
C LYS A 354 8.22 15.75 10.59
N ILE A 355 8.03 16.85 11.33
CA ILE A 355 6.73 17.33 11.76
C ILE A 355 6.57 18.76 11.26
N LEU A 356 5.43 19.04 10.65
CA LEU A 356 4.99 20.36 10.23
C LEU A 356 3.90 20.86 11.16
N ALA A 357 4.03 22.10 11.65
CA ALA A 357 3.12 22.69 12.62
C ALA A 357 2.66 24.08 12.18
N LYS A 358 1.39 24.40 12.48
CA LYS A 358 0.78 25.70 12.31
C LYS A 358 -0.22 25.93 13.44
N ASP A 359 -0.29 27.15 13.97
CA ASP A 359 -1.27 27.55 15.00
C ASP A 359 -1.34 26.57 16.19
N ASN A 360 -0.16 26.20 16.72
CA ASN A 360 -0.02 25.28 17.85
C ASN A 360 -0.61 23.87 17.60
N LYS A 361 -0.69 23.43 16.34
CA LYS A 361 -1.18 22.10 15.93
C LYS A 361 -0.24 21.47 14.91
N ILE A 362 -0.16 20.14 14.91
CA ILE A 362 0.49 19.40 13.83
C ILE A 362 -0.45 19.43 12.62
N VAL A 363 0.08 19.80 11.45
CA VAL A 363 -0.66 19.83 10.18
C VAL A 363 -0.17 18.78 9.19
N GLY A 364 1.00 18.23 9.42
CA GLY A 364 1.56 17.15 8.61
C GLY A 364 2.79 16.53 9.22
N ALA A 365 3.11 15.33 8.78
CA ALA A 365 4.35 14.64 9.16
C ALA A 365 4.81 13.68 8.07
N SER A 366 6.13 13.47 8.02
CA SER A 366 6.80 12.50 7.16
C SER A 366 7.85 11.75 7.97
N ILE A 367 7.81 10.42 7.91
CA ILE A 367 8.64 9.56 8.75
C ILE A 367 9.35 8.53 7.87
N ILE A 368 10.65 8.38 8.08
CA ILE A 368 11.43 7.22 7.62
C ILE A 368 11.99 6.55 8.85
N SER A 369 11.56 5.33 9.13
CA SER A 369 11.97 4.53 10.29
C SER A 369 11.52 3.08 10.11
N ASN A 370 12.10 2.13 10.80
CA ASN A 370 11.63 0.74 10.79
C ASN A 370 10.20 0.57 11.34
N GLU A 371 9.68 1.56 12.07
CA GLU A 371 8.33 1.55 12.64
C GLU A 371 7.48 2.72 12.11
N ALA A 372 7.78 3.27 10.93
CA ALA A 372 7.09 4.44 10.41
C ALA A 372 5.58 4.23 10.28
N SER A 373 5.13 3.02 9.91
CA SER A 373 3.71 2.67 9.81
C SER A 373 2.97 2.70 11.14
N ALA A 374 3.63 2.38 12.25
CA ALA A 374 3.07 2.47 13.58
C ALA A 374 3.17 3.90 14.14
N LEU A 375 4.29 4.59 13.92
CA LEU A 375 4.53 5.95 14.39
C LEU A 375 3.56 6.97 13.77
N ILE A 376 3.29 6.85 12.47
CA ILE A 376 2.39 7.78 11.77
C ILE A 376 0.97 7.75 12.34
N GLN A 377 0.54 6.64 12.98
CA GLN A 377 -0.78 6.56 13.60
C GLN A 377 -0.90 7.46 14.83
N GLN A 378 0.18 7.69 15.58
CA GLN A 378 0.20 8.61 16.72
C GLN A 378 -0.03 10.05 16.23
N ILE A 379 0.65 10.43 15.15
CA ILE A 379 0.44 11.72 14.49
C ILE A 379 -0.97 11.83 13.91
N THR A 380 -1.46 10.78 13.26
CA THR A 380 -2.83 10.73 12.72
C THR A 380 -3.87 11.02 13.82
N ILE A 381 -3.73 10.36 14.98
CA ILE A 381 -4.62 10.57 16.14
C ILE A 381 -4.53 12.02 16.62
N ALA A 382 -3.33 12.61 16.69
CA ALA A 382 -3.14 13.98 17.13
C ALA A 382 -3.82 14.97 16.17
N ILE A 383 -3.62 14.82 14.87
CA ILE A 383 -4.21 15.70 13.85
C ILE A 383 -5.74 15.57 13.83
N GLN A 384 -6.27 14.35 13.72
CA GLN A 384 -7.71 14.10 13.59
C GLN A 384 -8.51 14.55 14.83
N ASN A 385 -7.89 14.52 16.01
CA ASN A 385 -8.53 14.99 17.24
C ASN A 385 -8.15 16.44 17.61
N ASN A 386 -7.48 17.18 16.71
CA ASN A 386 -7.09 18.56 16.94
C ASN A 386 -6.29 18.79 18.24
N ILE A 387 -5.46 17.82 18.64
CA ILE A 387 -4.66 17.92 19.86
C ILE A 387 -3.58 18.99 19.67
N SER A 388 -3.52 19.97 20.58
CA SER A 388 -2.49 21.01 20.52
C SER A 388 -1.10 20.47 20.85
N ILE A 389 -0.07 21.12 20.33
CA ILE A 389 1.34 20.81 20.63
C ILE A 389 1.59 20.87 22.15
N ASP A 390 1.03 21.88 22.85
CA ASP A 390 1.16 22.00 24.30
C ASP A 390 0.59 20.77 25.03
N LYS A 391 -0.54 20.24 24.56
CA LYS A 391 -1.12 19.00 25.12
C LYS A 391 -0.30 17.76 24.79
N LEU A 392 0.31 17.71 23.62
CA LEU A 392 1.20 16.61 23.26
C LEU A 392 2.49 16.61 24.09
N LYS A 393 2.98 17.79 24.51
CA LYS A 393 4.14 17.93 25.42
C LYS A 393 3.88 17.36 26.83
N GLU A 394 2.61 17.25 27.25
CA GLU A 394 2.24 16.63 28.53
C GLU A 394 2.28 15.09 28.50
N VAL A 395 2.37 14.47 27.30
CA VAL A 395 2.31 13.02 27.14
C VAL A 395 3.64 12.38 27.58
N CYS A 396 3.56 11.35 28.42
CA CYS A 396 4.72 10.53 28.78
C CYS A 396 4.90 9.43 27.73
N PHE A 397 6.05 9.42 27.06
CA PHE A 397 6.39 8.38 26.08
C PHE A 397 7.24 7.29 26.76
N ALA A 398 7.02 6.03 26.33
CA ALA A 398 7.80 4.92 26.86
C ALA A 398 9.25 4.95 26.37
N HIS A 399 10.18 4.53 27.23
CA HIS A 399 11.63 4.44 26.95
C HIS A 399 12.11 2.99 27.05
N PRO A 400 12.99 2.48 26.14
CA PRO A 400 13.39 3.12 24.86
C PRO A 400 12.44 2.74 23.72
N THR A 401 12.02 3.70 22.93
CA THR A 401 11.14 3.48 21.76
C THR A 401 11.45 4.45 20.61
N TYR A 402 10.97 4.14 19.42
CA TYR A 402 10.99 5.10 18.30
C TYR A 402 10.01 6.27 18.48
N SER A 403 8.98 6.09 19.30
CA SER A 403 7.99 7.15 19.62
C SER A 403 8.62 8.36 20.34
N GLU A 404 9.75 8.16 21.04
CA GLU A 404 10.51 9.28 21.65
C GLU A 404 10.95 10.30 20.60
N GLY A 405 11.17 9.90 19.36
CA GLY A 405 11.50 10.82 18.27
C GLY A 405 10.35 11.76 17.92
N ILE A 406 9.09 11.34 18.11
CA ILE A 406 7.91 12.23 18.01
C ILE A 406 7.91 13.21 19.17
N MET A 407 8.13 12.72 20.40
CA MET A 407 8.20 13.57 21.61
C MET A 407 9.29 14.64 21.47
N GLU A 408 10.50 14.24 21.15
CA GLU A 408 11.65 15.14 20.99
C GLU A 408 11.41 16.17 19.86
N GLY A 409 10.76 15.74 18.77
CA GLY A 409 10.35 16.64 17.70
C GLY A 409 9.32 17.67 18.19
N ILE A 410 8.30 17.23 18.93
CA ILE A 410 7.26 18.11 19.48
C ILE A 410 7.87 19.13 20.49
N MET A 411 8.84 18.70 21.29
CA MET A 411 9.51 19.61 22.25
C MET A 411 10.30 20.74 21.61
N GLN A 412 10.65 20.63 20.31
CA GLN A 412 11.37 21.64 19.53
C GLN A 412 10.45 22.61 18.77
N LEU A 413 9.13 22.35 18.74
CA LEU A 413 8.11 23.18 18.11
C LEU A 413 7.57 24.24 19.11
#